data_0785a54224fdad355293204661e9a97e
#
_entry.id   0785a54224fdad355293204661e9a97e
#
_cell.length_a   1.000
_cell.length_b   1.000
_cell.length_c   1.000
_cell.angle_alpha   90.00
_cell.angle_beta   90.00
_cell.angle_gamma   90.00
#
_symmetry.space_group_name_H-M   'P 1'
#
loop_
_entity.id
_entity.type
_entity.pdbx_description
1 polymer ?
#
loop_
_entity_poly.entity_id
_entity_poly.type
_entity_poly.pdbx_seq_one_letter_code
_entity_poly.pdbx_strand_id
1 'polypeptide(L)'
;MKNIILKILLINLCFFFNAYADFSIYTVKDNQVFLQNDQNVLKLREKAKNLAFDNAFNILTKKILEPSEIRKLERFEKIDISSFIKDFKIVEEKITDINYSANILVNFNPDQVLNFFDSSKIKSKVLVSEEYLVLPIFKKFNTFYLWENDNIWYDYLLDEYDELGLLKLYFPKKNHINKIQISPKQILKQDDESIKKFLIQNNKKKALIIYLEE
;
A
#
# COMPACT_ATOMS: atom_id res chain seq x y z
N MET A 1 -8.83 53.54 -1.72
CA MET A 1 -8.12 52.54 -0.90
C MET A 1 -8.90 51.24 -0.63
N LYS A 2 -9.95 50.92 -1.43
CA LYS A 2 -10.77 49.68 -1.24
C LYS A 2 -10.41 48.51 -2.20
N ASN A 3 -9.51 48.71 -3.14
CA ASN A 3 -9.26 47.71 -4.22
C ASN A 3 -7.97 46.91 -4.08
N ILE A 4 -7.22 47.08 -2.99
CA ILE A 4 -5.95 46.36 -2.79
C ILE A 4 -6.13 45.10 -1.95
N ILE A 5 -7.17 45.04 -1.10
CA ILE A 5 -7.42 43.89 -0.21
C ILE A 5 -7.98 42.68 -0.97
N LEU A 6 -8.65 42.88 -2.09
CA LEU A 6 -9.28 41.79 -2.85
C LEU A 6 -8.29 40.99 -3.72
N LYS A 7 -7.09 41.50 -3.98
CA LYS A 7 -6.08 40.81 -4.77
C LYS A 7 -5.16 39.90 -3.97
N ILE A 8 -5.12 40.04 -2.66
CA ILE A 8 -4.24 39.20 -1.79
C ILE A 8 -4.93 37.89 -1.38
N LEU A 9 -6.26 37.82 -1.44
CA LEU A 9 -7.02 36.62 -1.07
C LEU A 9 -7.03 35.53 -2.15
N LEU A 10 -6.58 35.82 -3.36
CA LEU A 10 -6.65 34.93 -4.52
C LEU A 10 -5.35 34.16 -4.81
N ILE A 11 -4.30 34.42 -4.04
CA ILE A 11 -2.96 33.79 -4.25
C ILE A 11 -2.70 32.60 -3.32
N ASN A 12 -3.55 32.39 -2.31
CA ASN A 12 -3.35 31.29 -1.35
C ASN A 12 -4.20 30.04 -1.62
N LEU A 13 -4.76 29.88 -2.81
CA LEU A 13 -5.34 28.62 -3.25
C LEU A 13 -4.30 27.82 -4.06
N CYS A 14 -3.08 27.73 -3.57
CA CYS A 14 -2.16 26.68 -3.94
C CYS A 14 -2.75 25.38 -3.38
N PHE A 15 -3.43 24.66 -4.25
CA PHE A 15 -3.83 23.28 -4.04
C PHE A 15 -2.63 22.47 -3.56
N PHE A 16 -2.54 22.23 -2.27
CA PHE A 16 -1.85 21.07 -1.78
C PHE A 16 -2.70 19.86 -2.20
N PHE A 17 -2.57 19.45 -3.46
CA PHE A 17 -2.82 18.07 -3.80
C PHE A 17 -1.74 17.29 -3.06
N ASN A 18 -2.06 16.83 -1.85
CA ASN A 18 -1.40 15.66 -1.32
C ASN A 18 -1.71 14.57 -2.34
N ALA A 19 -0.78 14.36 -3.28
CA ALA A 19 -0.74 13.13 -4.04
C ALA A 19 -0.40 12.05 -3.00
N TYR A 20 -1.42 11.45 -2.41
CA TYR A 20 -1.27 10.18 -1.75
C TYR A 20 -0.81 9.22 -2.85
N ALA A 21 0.49 9.00 -2.91
CA ALA A 21 1.02 7.94 -3.71
C ALA A 21 0.46 6.64 -3.11
N ASP A 22 -0.42 6.00 -3.86
CA ASP A 22 -0.97 4.68 -3.52
C ASP A 22 0.20 3.67 -3.58
N PHE A 23 0.91 3.54 -2.47
CA PHE A 23 2.04 2.64 -2.34
C PHE A 23 1.54 1.24 -2.05
N SER A 24 1.10 0.56 -3.08
CA SER A 24 0.69 -0.84 -2.97
C SER A 24 1.91 -1.76 -2.73
N ILE A 25 1.65 -2.97 -2.25
CA ILE A 25 2.65 -4.04 -2.11
C ILE A 25 3.40 -4.32 -3.42
N TYR A 26 2.77 -3.99 -4.55
CA TYR A 26 3.29 -4.15 -5.90
C TYR A 26 4.14 -2.96 -6.36
N THR A 27 4.39 -1.99 -5.48
CA THR A 27 5.29 -0.87 -5.72
C THR A 27 6.63 -1.11 -5.03
N VAL A 28 7.71 -1.07 -5.80
CA VAL A 28 9.07 -1.17 -5.30
C VAL A 28 9.74 0.19 -5.41
N LYS A 29 10.08 0.76 -4.23
CA LYS A 29 10.83 2.01 -4.07
C LYS A 29 12.29 1.70 -3.77
N ASP A 30 13.13 2.74 -3.78
CA ASP A 30 14.54 2.68 -3.39
C ASP A 30 15.35 1.61 -4.15
N ASN A 31 14.94 1.36 -5.39
CA ASN A 31 15.56 0.41 -6.28
C ASN A 31 16.72 1.06 -7.03
N GLN A 32 17.89 1.02 -6.40
CA GLN A 32 19.11 1.63 -6.92
C GLN A 32 19.80 0.72 -7.94
N VAL A 33 20.23 1.33 -9.03
CA VAL A 33 20.98 0.70 -10.12
C VAL A 33 22.27 1.43 -10.32
N PHE A 34 23.37 0.68 -10.47
CA PHE A 34 24.71 1.21 -10.74
C PHE A 34 25.27 0.53 -11.99
N LEU A 35 25.75 1.32 -12.94
CA LEU A 35 26.38 0.85 -14.17
C LEU A 35 27.67 1.63 -14.43
N GLN A 36 28.61 1.01 -15.12
CA GLN A 36 29.77 1.72 -15.65
C GLN A 36 29.35 2.53 -16.88
N ASN A 37 29.78 3.78 -16.98
CA ASN A 37 29.46 4.65 -18.11
C ASN A 37 30.20 4.22 -19.37
N ASP A 38 29.46 3.90 -20.41
CA ASP A 38 29.98 3.53 -21.76
C ASP A 38 29.81 4.67 -22.78
N GLN A 39 29.62 5.90 -22.31
CA GLN A 39 29.42 7.12 -23.09
C GLN A 39 28.15 7.17 -23.95
N ASN A 40 27.28 6.17 -23.87
CA ASN A 40 26.01 6.14 -24.56
C ASN A 40 24.85 6.18 -23.54
N VAL A 41 24.39 7.38 -23.22
CA VAL A 41 23.36 7.61 -22.19
C VAL A 41 22.04 6.89 -22.48
N LEU A 42 21.60 6.82 -23.75
CA LEU A 42 20.36 6.11 -24.09
C LEU A 42 20.48 4.62 -23.81
N LYS A 43 21.60 4.03 -24.21
CA LYS A 43 21.88 2.60 -23.96
C LYS A 43 22.04 2.32 -22.46
N LEU A 44 22.66 3.23 -21.70
CA LEU A 44 22.77 3.13 -20.25
C LEU A 44 21.40 3.16 -19.56
N ARG A 45 20.53 4.06 -19.95
CA ARG A 45 19.17 4.15 -19.42
C ARG A 45 18.37 2.88 -19.71
N GLU A 46 18.50 2.30 -20.90
CA GLU A 46 17.84 1.06 -21.24
C GLU A 46 18.37 -0.13 -20.41
N LYS A 47 19.70 -0.25 -20.27
CA LYS A 47 20.30 -1.25 -19.38
C LYS A 47 19.87 -1.07 -17.93
N ALA A 48 19.86 0.17 -17.42
CA ALA A 48 19.47 0.50 -16.07
C ALA A 48 17.99 0.15 -15.82
N LYS A 49 17.12 0.48 -16.77
CA LYS A 49 15.69 0.10 -16.71
C LYS A 49 15.51 -1.41 -16.57
N ASN A 50 16.15 -2.19 -17.45
CA ASN A 50 16.02 -3.64 -17.43
C ASN A 50 16.56 -4.23 -16.12
N LEU A 51 17.72 -3.77 -15.66
CA LEU A 51 18.29 -4.20 -14.36
C LEU A 51 17.39 -3.79 -13.19
N ALA A 52 16.77 -2.61 -13.26
CA ALA A 52 15.82 -2.17 -12.24
C ALA A 52 14.56 -3.04 -12.20
N PHE A 53 14.07 -3.50 -13.34
CA PHE A 53 12.92 -4.41 -13.42
C PHE A 53 13.24 -5.77 -12.80
N ASP A 54 14.42 -6.33 -13.11
CA ASP A 54 14.90 -7.59 -12.52
C ASP A 54 15.06 -7.48 -10.99
N ASN A 55 15.71 -6.42 -10.53
CA ASN A 55 15.89 -6.16 -9.09
C ASN A 55 14.54 -5.97 -8.39
N ALA A 56 13.64 -5.17 -8.97
CA ALA A 56 12.32 -4.93 -8.41
C ALA A 56 11.49 -6.22 -8.34
N PHE A 57 11.54 -7.07 -9.36
CA PHE A 57 10.85 -8.35 -9.34
C PHE A 57 11.40 -9.29 -8.25
N ASN A 58 12.72 -9.31 -8.05
CA ASN A 58 13.34 -10.05 -6.97
C ASN A 58 12.93 -9.53 -5.58
N ILE A 59 12.80 -8.21 -5.41
CA ILE A 59 12.32 -7.60 -4.18
C ILE A 59 10.85 -7.97 -3.95
N LEU A 60 10.02 -7.82 -4.97
CA LEU A 60 8.60 -8.17 -4.91
C LEU A 60 8.40 -9.64 -4.54
N THR A 61 9.06 -10.56 -5.24
CA THR A 61 8.91 -12.01 -5.01
C THR A 61 9.33 -12.42 -3.60
N LYS A 62 10.43 -11.87 -3.06
CA LYS A 62 10.83 -12.09 -1.66
C LYS A 62 9.79 -11.60 -0.66
N LYS A 63 9.08 -10.54 -1.00
CA LYS A 63 8.03 -9.94 -0.15
C LYS A 63 6.75 -10.79 -0.15
N ILE A 64 6.35 -11.34 -1.30
CA ILE A 64 5.05 -11.99 -1.48
C ILE A 64 5.08 -13.52 -1.62
N LEU A 65 6.25 -14.14 -1.69
CA LEU A 65 6.39 -15.60 -1.80
C LEU A 65 7.11 -16.20 -0.57
N GLU A 66 6.78 -17.45 -0.26
CA GLU A 66 7.57 -18.25 0.67
C GLU A 66 8.89 -18.72 0.01
N PRO A 67 9.96 -18.99 0.79
CA PRO A 67 11.24 -19.43 0.23
C PRO A 67 11.13 -20.69 -0.66
N SER A 68 10.19 -21.58 -0.36
CA SER A 68 9.90 -22.78 -1.16
C SER A 68 9.34 -22.42 -2.54
N GLU A 69 8.52 -21.39 -2.64
CA GLU A 69 7.92 -20.93 -3.87
C GLU A 69 8.92 -20.12 -4.72
N ILE A 70 9.82 -19.36 -4.08
CA ILE A 70 10.94 -18.68 -4.77
C ILE A 70 11.82 -19.70 -5.49
N ARG A 71 12.15 -20.83 -4.84
CA ARG A 71 12.93 -21.91 -5.48
C ARG A 71 12.22 -22.55 -6.69
N LYS A 72 10.90 -22.52 -6.74
CA LYS A 72 10.15 -22.94 -7.95
C LYS A 72 10.30 -21.90 -9.05
N LEU A 73 10.23 -20.62 -8.69
CA LEU A 73 10.39 -19.51 -9.63
C LEU A 73 11.77 -19.54 -10.31
N GLU A 74 12.83 -19.86 -9.56
CA GLU A 74 14.21 -19.96 -10.06
C GLU A 74 14.41 -21.06 -11.10
N ARG A 75 13.48 -21.99 -11.28
CA ARG A 75 13.52 -23.04 -12.30
C ARG A 75 13.09 -22.57 -13.69
N PHE A 76 12.51 -21.38 -13.78
CA PHE A 76 12.14 -20.81 -15.06
C PHE A 76 13.37 -20.18 -15.70
N GLU A 77 13.76 -20.69 -16.87
CA GLU A 77 14.95 -20.20 -17.59
C GLU A 77 14.82 -18.73 -18.00
N LYS A 78 13.59 -18.30 -18.30
CA LYS A 78 13.31 -16.92 -18.72
C LYS A 78 11.91 -16.50 -18.30
N ILE A 79 11.84 -15.38 -17.59
CA ILE A 79 10.59 -14.72 -17.21
C ILE A 79 10.57 -13.35 -17.88
N ASP A 80 9.52 -13.06 -18.64
CA ASP A 80 9.33 -11.72 -19.21
C ASP A 80 8.77 -10.77 -18.16
N ILE A 81 9.68 -10.23 -17.33
CA ILE A 81 9.33 -9.32 -16.23
C ILE A 81 8.70 -8.04 -16.75
N SER A 82 9.07 -7.60 -17.97
CA SER A 82 8.54 -6.38 -18.56
C SER A 82 7.02 -6.42 -18.75
N SER A 83 6.46 -7.61 -18.98
CA SER A 83 5.02 -7.82 -19.12
C SER A 83 4.23 -7.57 -17.82
N PHE A 84 4.89 -7.63 -16.67
CA PHE A 84 4.28 -7.40 -15.37
C PHE A 84 4.32 -5.92 -14.94
N ILE A 85 5.09 -5.08 -15.65
CA ILE A 85 5.26 -3.67 -15.27
C ILE A 85 4.05 -2.86 -15.72
N LYS A 86 3.40 -2.18 -14.76
CA LYS A 86 2.35 -1.22 -15.03
C LYS A 86 2.93 0.11 -15.47
N ASP A 87 3.89 0.62 -14.72
CA ASP A 87 4.64 1.84 -14.98
C ASP A 87 5.92 1.87 -14.15
N PHE A 88 6.81 2.81 -14.46
CA PHE A 88 8.03 3.06 -13.69
C PHE A 88 8.38 4.55 -13.71
N LYS A 89 9.16 5.00 -12.73
CA LYS A 89 9.63 6.38 -12.64
C LYS A 89 11.10 6.41 -12.23
N ILE A 90 11.92 7.14 -12.97
CA ILE A 90 13.27 7.50 -12.52
C ILE A 90 13.12 8.63 -11.51
N VAL A 91 13.40 8.32 -10.23
CA VAL A 91 13.28 9.28 -9.12
C VAL A 91 14.51 10.16 -9.06
N GLU A 92 15.68 9.53 -9.21
CA GLU A 92 16.97 10.18 -9.21
C GLU A 92 17.85 9.58 -10.30
N GLU A 93 18.64 10.39 -10.98
CA GLU A 93 19.61 9.97 -11.97
C GLU A 93 20.88 10.79 -11.81
N LYS A 94 22.03 10.10 -11.81
CA LYS A 94 23.35 10.74 -11.77
C LYS A 94 24.28 10.09 -12.78
N ILE A 95 24.86 10.91 -13.64
CA ILE A 95 25.81 10.51 -14.67
C ILE A 95 27.13 11.22 -14.40
N THR A 96 28.21 10.45 -14.38
CA THR A 96 29.59 10.95 -14.30
C THR A 96 30.39 10.37 -15.45
N ASP A 97 31.61 10.78 -15.64
CA ASP A 97 32.48 10.28 -16.73
C ASP A 97 32.68 8.76 -16.65
N ILE A 98 32.63 8.17 -15.44
CA ILE A 98 32.94 6.77 -15.20
C ILE A 98 31.75 5.94 -14.77
N ASN A 99 30.70 6.55 -14.18
CA ASN A 99 29.58 5.84 -13.56
C ASN A 99 28.22 6.46 -13.94
N TYR A 100 27.25 5.57 -14.01
CA TYR A 100 25.83 5.89 -14.07
C TYR A 100 25.14 5.30 -12.84
N SER A 101 24.31 6.08 -12.18
CA SER A 101 23.45 5.57 -11.11
C SER A 101 22.04 6.13 -11.24
N ALA A 102 21.05 5.33 -10.92
CA ALA A 102 19.66 5.75 -10.90
C ALA A 102 18.89 5.07 -9.77
N ASN A 103 17.93 5.80 -9.20
CA ASN A 103 16.90 5.25 -8.32
C ASN A 103 15.59 5.16 -9.11
N ILE A 104 15.08 3.94 -9.33
CA ILE A 104 13.95 3.68 -10.22
C ILE A 104 12.83 3.03 -9.42
N LEU A 105 11.73 3.78 -9.23
CA LEU A 105 10.50 3.26 -8.69
C LEU A 105 9.81 2.41 -9.77
N VAL A 106 9.36 1.20 -9.40
CA VAL A 106 8.70 0.26 -10.31
C VAL A 106 7.36 -0.14 -9.73
N ASN A 107 6.30 0.04 -10.52
CA ASN A 107 4.95 -0.39 -10.21
C ASN A 107 4.60 -1.64 -11.04
N PHE A 108 4.28 -2.73 -10.37
CA PHE A 108 3.81 -3.94 -11.02
C PHE A 108 2.29 -3.92 -11.19
N ASN A 109 1.80 -4.60 -12.24
CA ASN A 109 0.39 -4.91 -12.39
C ASN A 109 0.06 -6.15 -11.55
N PRO A 110 -0.75 -6.04 -10.47
CA PRO A 110 -1.06 -7.16 -9.59
C PRO A 110 -1.68 -8.35 -10.32
N ASP A 111 -2.59 -8.07 -11.25
CA ASP A 111 -3.31 -9.14 -11.98
C ASP A 111 -2.36 -9.94 -12.86
N GLN A 112 -1.42 -9.28 -13.56
CA GLN A 112 -0.44 -9.94 -14.40
C GLN A 112 0.52 -10.83 -13.58
N VAL A 113 1.00 -10.31 -12.45
CA VAL A 113 1.87 -11.06 -11.52
C VAL A 113 1.14 -12.29 -10.95
N LEU A 114 -0.09 -12.10 -10.45
CA LEU A 114 -0.87 -13.19 -9.86
C LEU A 114 -1.27 -14.24 -10.90
N ASN A 115 -1.69 -13.83 -12.09
CA ASN A 115 -2.01 -14.75 -13.18
C ASN A 115 -0.80 -15.60 -13.61
N PHE A 116 0.39 -14.99 -13.64
CA PHE A 116 1.63 -15.73 -13.90
C PHE A 116 1.90 -16.76 -12.78
N PHE A 117 1.76 -16.39 -11.51
CA PHE A 117 1.96 -17.32 -10.41
C PHE A 117 0.96 -18.47 -10.44
N ASP A 118 -0.32 -18.19 -10.66
CA ASP A 118 -1.37 -19.21 -10.74
C ASP A 118 -1.12 -20.19 -11.89
N SER A 119 -0.80 -19.67 -13.08
CA SER A 119 -0.47 -20.52 -14.25
C SER A 119 0.78 -21.37 -14.03
N SER A 120 1.73 -20.86 -13.25
CA SER A 120 2.99 -21.50 -12.88
C SER A 120 2.87 -22.39 -11.63
N LYS A 121 1.69 -22.49 -11.02
CA LYS A 121 1.44 -23.21 -9.74
C LYS A 121 2.32 -22.72 -8.60
N ILE A 122 2.64 -21.44 -8.57
CA ILE A 122 3.37 -20.74 -7.51
C ILE A 122 2.36 -20.14 -6.54
N LYS A 123 2.48 -20.47 -5.25
CA LYS A 123 1.57 -19.96 -4.22
C LYS A 123 2.07 -18.64 -3.65
N SER A 124 1.31 -17.56 -3.88
CA SER A 124 1.56 -16.27 -3.25
C SER A 124 1.02 -16.22 -1.81
N LYS A 125 1.74 -15.53 -0.91
CA LYS A 125 1.23 -15.15 0.42
C LYS A 125 0.13 -14.10 0.31
N VAL A 126 0.15 -13.34 -0.76
CA VAL A 126 -0.88 -12.34 -1.03
C VAL A 126 -2.14 -13.11 -1.41
N LEU A 127 -2.96 -13.34 -0.42
CA LEU A 127 -4.37 -13.51 -0.68
C LEU A 127 -4.79 -12.24 -1.41
N VAL A 128 -5.53 -12.35 -2.51
CA VAL A 128 -6.25 -11.20 -3.09
C VAL A 128 -7.12 -10.69 -1.94
N SER A 129 -6.58 -9.78 -1.15
CA SER A 129 -7.15 -9.49 0.15
C SER A 129 -8.35 -8.61 -0.07
N GLU A 130 -9.52 -9.22 0.08
CA GLU A 130 -10.68 -8.43 0.44
C GLU A 130 -10.26 -7.53 1.59
N GLU A 131 -10.58 -6.27 1.47
CA GLU A 131 -10.25 -5.28 2.47
C GLU A 131 -11.03 -5.56 3.76
N TYR A 132 -10.32 -5.65 4.88
CA TYR A 132 -10.93 -5.89 6.18
C TYR A 132 -11.35 -4.57 6.82
N LEU A 133 -12.61 -4.46 7.22
CA LEU A 133 -13.08 -3.36 8.02
C LEU A 133 -12.57 -3.52 9.46
N VAL A 134 -11.85 -2.54 9.95
CA VAL A 134 -11.24 -2.57 11.30
C VAL A 134 -12.24 -2.06 12.34
N LEU A 135 -12.44 -2.85 13.39
CA LEU A 135 -13.24 -2.52 14.56
C LEU A 135 -12.33 -2.50 15.80
N PRO A 136 -11.64 -1.38 16.07
CA PRO A 136 -10.66 -1.28 17.13
C PRO A 136 -11.34 -0.92 18.45
N ILE A 137 -11.57 -1.90 19.29
CA ILE A 137 -12.17 -1.70 20.62
C ILE A 137 -11.06 -1.40 21.63
N PHE A 138 -11.17 -0.27 22.28
CA PHE A 138 -10.33 0.11 23.40
C PHE A 138 -11.14 0.09 24.69
N LYS A 139 -10.66 -0.64 25.70
CA LYS A 139 -11.24 -0.64 27.04
C LYS A 139 -10.29 0.08 27.99
N LYS A 140 -10.80 1.11 28.63
CA LYS A 140 -10.11 1.80 29.71
C LYS A 140 -10.98 1.80 30.96
N PHE A 141 -10.50 1.16 32.02
CA PHE A 141 -11.30 0.85 33.22
C PHE A 141 -12.58 0.06 32.85
N ASN A 142 -13.74 0.63 33.14
CA ASN A 142 -15.05 0.03 32.85
C ASN A 142 -15.74 0.58 31.59
N THR A 143 -15.01 1.41 30.80
CA THR A 143 -15.57 2.07 29.63
C THR A 143 -14.97 1.48 28.34
N PHE A 144 -15.83 1.23 27.37
CA PHE A 144 -15.44 0.76 26.04
C PHE A 144 -15.55 1.91 25.04
N TYR A 145 -14.53 2.09 24.25
CA TYR A 145 -14.43 3.07 23.18
C TYR A 145 -14.32 2.37 21.82
N LEU A 146 -15.02 2.86 20.83
CA LEU A 146 -14.93 2.39 19.44
C LEU A 146 -14.76 3.60 18.50
N TRP A 147 -15.74 4.51 18.50
CA TRP A 147 -15.79 5.68 17.61
C TRP A 147 -15.61 7.00 18.36
N GLU A 148 -15.32 6.94 19.65
CA GLU A 148 -15.06 8.08 20.51
C GLU A 148 -13.69 8.70 20.19
N ASN A 149 -13.56 10.02 20.40
CA ASN A 149 -12.28 10.71 20.23
C ASN A 149 -11.20 10.17 21.19
N ASP A 150 -11.62 9.68 22.34
CA ASP A 150 -10.72 9.11 23.36
C ASP A 150 -10.25 7.67 23.03
N ASN A 151 -10.65 7.13 21.89
CA ASN A 151 -10.11 5.86 21.42
C ASN A 151 -8.71 6.06 20.82
N ILE A 152 -7.69 6.11 21.69
CA ILE A 152 -6.28 6.24 21.31
C ILE A 152 -5.78 5.02 20.51
N TRP A 153 -6.41 3.86 20.72
CA TRP A 153 -6.05 2.63 20.01
C TRP A 153 -6.39 2.71 18.52
N TYR A 154 -7.53 3.32 18.18
CA TYR A 154 -7.90 3.60 16.79
C TYR A 154 -6.85 4.49 16.11
N ASP A 155 -6.45 5.59 16.76
CA ASP A 155 -5.50 6.54 16.20
C ASP A 155 -4.12 5.89 15.99
N TYR A 156 -3.65 5.16 16.99
CA TYR A 156 -2.39 4.42 16.91
C TYR A 156 -2.39 3.42 15.74
N LEU A 157 -3.46 2.61 15.59
CA LEU A 157 -3.56 1.64 14.51
C LEU A 157 -3.62 2.31 13.13
N LEU A 158 -4.25 3.48 13.02
CA LEU A 158 -4.33 4.23 11.78
C LEU A 158 -2.97 4.83 11.41
N ASP A 159 -2.25 5.37 12.38
CA ASP A 159 -0.93 5.99 12.18
C ASP A 159 0.15 4.95 11.83
N GLU A 160 0.09 3.76 12.45
CA GLU A 160 1.05 2.68 12.21
C GLU A 160 0.66 1.76 11.03
N TYR A 161 -0.49 2.02 10.41
CA TYR A 161 -0.92 1.19 9.29
C TYR A 161 -0.01 1.34 8.08
N ASP A 162 0.66 0.26 7.71
CA ASP A 162 1.46 0.18 6.49
C ASP A 162 0.57 -0.22 5.30
N GLU A 163 0.23 0.74 4.45
CA GLU A 163 -0.51 0.51 3.21
C GLU A 163 0.23 -0.42 2.22
N LEU A 164 1.55 -0.58 2.42
CA LEU A 164 2.38 -1.51 1.67
C LEU A 164 2.31 -2.94 2.24
N GLY A 165 1.62 -3.11 3.36
CA GLY A 165 1.44 -4.38 4.04
C GLY A 165 0.65 -5.40 3.21
N LEU A 166 0.67 -6.66 3.67
CA LEU A 166 -0.06 -7.76 3.04
C LEU A 166 -1.58 -7.71 3.31
N LEU A 167 -2.00 -6.96 4.31
CA LEU A 167 -3.40 -6.81 4.70
C LEU A 167 -3.91 -5.45 4.22
N LYS A 168 -5.00 -5.45 3.48
CA LYS A 168 -5.74 -4.24 3.18
C LYS A 168 -6.72 -3.97 4.30
N LEU A 169 -6.57 -2.84 4.99
CA LEU A 169 -7.39 -2.44 6.12
C LEU A 169 -8.20 -1.19 5.75
N TYR A 170 -9.47 -1.20 6.11
CA TYR A 170 -10.34 -0.04 6.01
C TYR A 170 -10.73 0.41 7.41
N PHE A 171 -10.41 1.66 7.73
CA PHE A 171 -10.74 2.29 9.01
C PHE A 171 -11.96 3.19 8.85
N PRO A 172 -13.16 2.78 9.33
CA PRO A 172 -14.34 3.64 9.32
C PRO A 172 -14.10 4.88 10.17
N LYS A 173 -14.51 6.05 9.69
CA LYS A 173 -14.27 7.32 10.40
C LYS A 173 -14.91 7.36 11.78
N LYS A 174 -14.23 7.98 12.76
CA LYS A 174 -14.81 8.35 14.05
C LYS A 174 -15.90 9.41 13.81
N ASN A 175 -17.17 9.01 13.81
CA ASN A 175 -18.29 9.93 13.63
C ASN A 175 -19.56 9.45 14.34
N HIS A 176 -20.55 10.32 14.43
CA HIS A 176 -21.81 10.02 15.09
C HIS A 176 -22.62 8.93 14.41
N ILE A 177 -22.53 8.83 13.08
CA ILE A 177 -23.26 7.83 12.29
C ILE A 177 -22.78 6.42 12.67
N ASN A 178 -21.47 6.21 12.69
CA ASN A 178 -20.89 4.91 13.05
C ASN A 178 -21.19 4.51 14.51
N LYS A 179 -21.27 5.51 15.43
CA LYS A 179 -21.69 5.27 16.83
C LYS A 179 -23.10 4.70 16.95
N ILE A 180 -24.02 5.16 16.11
CA ILE A 180 -25.41 4.68 16.09
C ILE A 180 -25.52 3.30 15.45
N GLN A 181 -24.69 3.06 14.43
CA GLN A 181 -24.77 1.84 13.61
C GLN A 181 -24.26 0.60 14.34
N ILE A 182 -23.17 0.72 15.09
CA ILE A 182 -22.57 -0.37 15.82
C ILE A 182 -21.86 0.11 17.09
N SER A 183 -22.09 -0.58 18.19
CA SER A 183 -21.51 -0.31 19.50
C SER A 183 -20.48 -1.37 19.91
N PRO A 184 -19.51 -1.04 20.81
CA PRO A 184 -18.57 -2.01 21.36
C PRO A 184 -19.28 -3.22 21.98
N LYS A 185 -20.40 -2.99 22.65
CA LYS A 185 -21.17 -4.06 23.32
C LYS A 185 -21.74 -5.08 22.34
N GLN A 186 -22.21 -4.65 21.18
CA GLN A 186 -22.70 -5.57 20.14
C GLN A 186 -21.55 -6.41 19.57
N ILE A 187 -20.39 -5.79 19.31
CA ILE A 187 -19.22 -6.50 18.78
C ILE A 187 -18.73 -7.55 19.80
N LEU A 188 -18.59 -7.15 21.09
CA LEU A 188 -18.10 -8.05 22.13
C LEU A 188 -19.08 -9.21 22.43
N LYS A 189 -20.37 -9.02 22.19
CA LYS A 189 -21.37 -10.08 22.27
C LYS A 189 -21.44 -10.96 21.02
N GLN A 190 -20.61 -10.68 20.01
CA GLN A 190 -20.62 -11.37 18.73
C GLN A 190 -22.01 -11.32 18.06
N ASP A 191 -22.64 -10.12 18.09
CA ASP A 191 -23.89 -9.86 17.40
C ASP A 191 -23.66 -9.83 15.88
N ASP A 192 -23.73 -11.02 15.28
CA ASP A 192 -23.46 -11.24 13.85
C ASP A 192 -24.35 -10.40 12.95
N GLU A 193 -25.61 -10.16 13.35
CA GLU A 193 -26.56 -9.40 12.54
C GLU A 193 -26.13 -7.92 12.47
N SER A 194 -25.81 -7.32 13.61
CA SER A 194 -25.31 -5.96 13.68
C SER A 194 -23.98 -5.77 12.94
N ILE A 195 -23.06 -6.73 13.09
CA ILE A 195 -21.76 -6.71 12.40
C ILE A 195 -21.96 -6.82 10.88
N LYS A 196 -22.77 -7.75 10.40
CA LYS A 196 -23.07 -7.92 8.97
C LYS A 196 -23.72 -6.67 8.38
N LYS A 197 -24.68 -6.09 9.08
CA LYS A 197 -25.33 -4.84 8.65
C LYS A 197 -24.33 -3.71 8.50
N PHE A 198 -23.43 -3.55 9.46
CA PHE A 198 -22.38 -2.53 9.42
C PHE A 198 -21.38 -2.77 8.28
N LEU A 199 -21.00 -4.03 8.01
CA LEU A 199 -20.17 -4.41 6.88
C LEU A 199 -20.82 -4.02 5.54
N ILE A 200 -22.09 -4.38 5.35
CA ILE A 200 -22.85 -4.06 4.11
C ILE A 200 -22.90 -2.54 3.89
N GLN A 201 -23.18 -1.76 4.93
CA GLN A 201 -23.24 -0.30 4.85
C GLN A 201 -21.91 0.33 4.44
N ASN A 202 -20.78 -0.30 4.78
CA ASN A 202 -19.44 0.13 4.39
C ASN A 202 -18.94 -0.55 3.11
N ASN A 203 -19.77 -1.32 2.41
CA ASN A 203 -19.40 -2.10 1.22
C ASN A 203 -18.20 -3.03 1.47
N LYS A 204 -18.18 -3.68 2.64
CA LYS A 204 -17.14 -4.64 3.04
C LYS A 204 -17.76 -6.00 3.33
N LYS A 205 -16.95 -7.04 3.25
CA LYS A 205 -17.38 -8.43 3.48
C LYS A 205 -16.83 -9.05 4.76
N LYS A 206 -15.74 -8.50 5.27
CA LYS A 206 -15.00 -9.03 6.42
C LYS A 206 -14.67 -7.92 7.41
N ALA A 207 -14.74 -8.24 8.69
CA ALA A 207 -14.27 -7.37 9.76
C ALA A 207 -13.05 -7.97 10.46
N LEU A 208 -12.16 -7.10 10.89
CA LEU A 208 -11.08 -7.42 11.82
C LEU A 208 -11.35 -6.70 13.14
N ILE A 209 -11.66 -7.47 14.17
CA ILE A 209 -11.90 -6.95 15.52
C ILE A 209 -10.58 -6.99 16.27
N ILE A 210 -10.13 -5.83 16.73
CA ILE A 210 -8.89 -5.69 17.48
C ILE A 210 -9.24 -5.11 18.84
N TYR A 211 -8.80 -5.77 19.92
CA TYR A 211 -9.13 -5.39 21.29
C TYR A 211 -7.87 -5.01 22.08
N LEU A 212 -7.90 -3.85 22.72
CA LEU A 212 -6.89 -3.40 23.67
C LEU A 212 -7.56 -3.06 25.00
N GLU A 213 -6.96 -3.48 26.10
CA GLU A 213 -7.36 -3.14 27.49
C GLU A 213 -6.21 -2.49 28.25
N GLU A 214 -6.49 -1.35 28.87
CA GLU A 214 -5.60 -0.60 29.76
C GLU A 214 -6.10 -0.65 31.20
#